data_92d09e02f7aa06cc9986ca2bbf9d7be1
#
_entry.id   92d09e02f7aa06cc9986ca2bbf9d7be1
#
_cell.length_a   1.000
_cell.length_b   1.000
_cell.length_c   1.000
_cell.angle_alpha   90.00
_cell.angle_beta   90.00
_cell.angle_gamma   90.00
#
_symmetry.space_group_name_H-M   'P 1'
#
loop_
_entity.id
_entity.type
_entity.pdbx_description
1 polymer ?
#
loop_
_entity_poly.entity_id
_entity_poly.type
_entity_poly.pdbx_seq_one_letter_code
_entity_poly.pdbx_strand_id
1 'polypeptide(L)'
;MIDLPDGSVTPGGWDLREVSQQLPWPDLTGKRCLDVGTADGFWAFELEKRGAADVVATDLPSPFQAQARERFEHARELLGSRARYEERGVFELEGEWDVVVMGYVLQMLRDPVGALEHLRRVCRGHLLLLETVSLPLELLPAPLARLDARNDGREWFVFNRRGLCKAVELAGWRVEQQTGVLRDEAGPLSAAQKASRSWRYRLGIRGRSCALRAAPTGSETRFFGDSG
;
A
#
# COMPACT_ATOMS: atom_id res chain seq x y z
N MET A 1 2.33 -0.16 -13.36
CA MET A 1 3.20 -0.31 -14.56
C MET A 1 4.62 -0.51 -14.06
N ILE A 2 5.39 -1.42 -14.67
CA ILE A 2 6.72 -1.84 -14.22
C ILE A 2 7.68 -1.68 -15.41
N ASP A 3 8.83 -1.05 -15.21
CA ASP A 3 9.87 -0.93 -16.24
C ASP A 3 10.56 -2.28 -16.44
N LEU A 4 10.72 -2.71 -17.68
CA LEU A 4 11.38 -3.95 -18.06
C LEU A 4 12.80 -3.71 -18.60
N PRO A 5 13.69 -4.72 -18.55
CA PRO A 5 15.10 -4.57 -18.98
C PRO A 5 15.27 -4.17 -20.45
N ASP A 6 14.31 -4.47 -21.30
CA ASP A 6 14.31 -4.11 -22.73
C ASP A 6 13.86 -2.68 -23.01
N GLY A 7 13.55 -1.90 -21.95
CA GLY A 7 13.05 -0.53 -22.02
C GLY A 7 11.54 -0.42 -22.23
N SER A 8 10.84 -1.53 -22.34
CA SER A 8 9.38 -1.54 -22.37
C SER A 8 8.79 -1.41 -20.97
N VAL A 9 7.47 -1.25 -20.88
CA VAL A 9 6.74 -1.10 -19.60
C VAL A 9 5.56 -2.05 -19.61
N THR A 10 5.33 -2.74 -18.48
CA THR A 10 4.18 -3.62 -18.36
C THR A 10 2.86 -2.84 -18.51
N PRO A 11 1.84 -3.42 -19.15
CA PRO A 11 0.52 -2.82 -19.18
C PRO A 11 -0.05 -2.76 -17.76
N GLY A 12 -0.72 -1.67 -17.40
CA GLY A 12 -1.32 -1.51 -16.08
C GLY A 12 -2.34 -0.37 -16.01
N GLY A 13 -3.22 -0.45 -15.03
CA GLY A 13 -4.23 0.60 -14.77
C GLY A 13 -3.67 1.81 -14.02
N TRP A 14 -2.52 1.67 -13.38
CA TRP A 14 -1.87 2.68 -12.55
C TRP A 14 -0.38 2.76 -12.87
N ASP A 15 0.11 3.99 -12.97
CA ASP A 15 1.55 4.25 -13.05
C ASP A 15 2.02 4.79 -11.69
N LEU A 16 2.75 3.97 -10.97
CA LEU A 16 3.26 4.28 -9.63
C LEU A 16 4.73 4.69 -9.63
N ARG A 17 5.37 4.79 -10.79
CA ARG A 17 6.82 5.04 -10.92
C ARG A 17 7.20 6.40 -10.35
N GLU A 18 6.45 7.47 -10.68
CA GLU A 18 6.70 8.79 -10.11
C GLU A 18 6.38 8.85 -8.62
N VAL A 19 5.29 8.21 -8.19
CA VAL A 19 4.92 8.11 -6.77
C VAL A 19 6.01 7.40 -5.99
N SER A 20 6.57 6.29 -6.53
CA SER A 20 7.66 5.54 -5.91
C SER A 20 8.88 6.40 -5.61
N GLN A 21 9.22 7.35 -6.48
CA GLN A 21 10.35 8.25 -6.27
C GLN A 21 10.14 9.23 -5.10
N GLN A 22 8.89 9.52 -4.76
CA GLN A 22 8.52 10.46 -3.71
C GLN A 22 8.29 9.81 -2.34
N LEU A 23 8.33 8.47 -2.27
CA LEU A 23 8.15 7.77 -1.02
C LEU A 23 9.36 7.94 -0.08
N PRO A 24 9.13 8.02 1.24
CA PRO A 24 10.21 8.15 2.22
C PRO A 24 10.86 6.78 2.51
N TRP A 25 11.52 6.20 1.51
CA TRP A 25 12.15 4.89 1.62
C TRP A 25 13.16 4.83 2.78
N PRO A 26 13.12 3.77 3.62
CA PRO A 26 14.25 3.47 4.50
C PRO A 26 15.40 2.85 3.70
N ASP A 27 16.54 2.63 4.34
CA ASP A 27 17.59 1.78 3.76
C ASP A 27 17.11 0.34 3.67
N LEU A 28 17.12 -0.22 2.46
CA LEU A 28 16.66 -1.57 2.16
C LEU A 28 17.79 -2.57 1.94
N THR A 29 19.05 -2.11 2.00
CA THR A 29 20.22 -2.93 1.73
C THR A 29 20.28 -4.14 2.67
N GLY A 30 20.20 -5.34 2.09
CA GLY A 30 20.26 -6.59 2.83
C GLY A 30 19.03 -6.90 3.69
N LYS A 31 17.95 -6.13 3.57
CA LYS A 31 16.74 -6.27 4.38
C LYS A 31 15.81 -7.37 3.88
N ARG A 32 15.06 -7.92 4.82
CA ARG A 32 13.95 -8.82 4.58
C ARG A 32 12.65 -8.02 4.51
N CYS A 33 12.03 -8.01 3.35
CA CYS A 33 10.90 -7.13 3.05
C CYS A 33 9.62 -7.88 2.68
N LEU A 34 8.50 -7.29 3.05
CA LEU A 34 7.17 -7.80 2.78
C LEU A 34 6.36 -6.73 2.00
N ASP A 35 5.75 -7.13 0.89
CA ASP A 35 4.78 -6.35 0.14
C ASP A 35 3.38 -6.92 0.37
N VAL A 36 2.50 -6.13 0.99
CA VAL A 36 1.14 -6.54 1.38
C VAL A 36 0.12 -5.97 0.41
N GLY A 37 -0.63 -6.86 -0.24
CA GLY A 37 -1.55 -6.49 -1.32
C GLY A 37 -0.81 -6.15 -2.60
N THR A 38 0.09 -7.05 -2.99
CA THR A 38 1.09 -6.82 -4.04
C THR A 38 0.51 -6.59 -5.43
N ALA A 39 -0.69 -7.08 -5.70
CA ALA A 39 -1.30 -7.09 -7.03
C ALA A 39 -0.34 -7.70 -8.09
N ASP A 40 0.13 -6.88 -9.04
CA ASP A 40 1.04 -7.30 -10.11
C ASP A 40 2.54 -7.16 -9.75
N GLY A 41 2.87 -6.85 -8.48
CA GLY A 41 4.24 -6.92 -7.96
C GLY A 41 5.01 -5.60 -7.96
N PHE A 42 4.40 -4.47 -8.30
CA PHE A 42 5.13 -3.21 -8.43
C PHE A 42 6.02 -2.90 -7.21
N TRP A 43 5.46 -2.97 -6.00
CA TRP A 43 6.23 -2.66 -4.79
C TRP A 43 7.26 -3.74 -4.45
N ALA A 44 6.93 -5.01 -4.68
CA ALA A 44 7.88 -6.11 -4.46
C ALA A 44 9.14 -5.94 -5.32
N PHE A 45 8.99 -5.59 -6.60
CA PHE A 45 10.13 -5.37 -7.49
C PHE A 45 10.88 -4.07 -7.18
N GLU A 46 10.19 -3.03 -6.73
CA GLU A 46 10.84 -1.80 -6.24
C GLU A 46 11.66 -2.04 -4.95
N LEU A 47 11.20 -2.89 -4.04
CA LEU A 47 11.96 -3.32 -2.87
C LEU A 47 13.26 -4.03 -3.27
N GLU A 48 13.18 -5.00 -4.18
CA GLU A 48 14.35 -5.75 -4.66
C GLU A 48 15.33 -4.82 -5.41
N LYS A 49 14.83 -3.98 -6.31
CA LYS A 49 15.62 -2.98 -7.04
C LYS A 49 16.39 -2.02 -6.12
N ARG A 50 15.87 -1.75 -4.92
CA ARG A 50 16.48 -0.91 -3.89
C ARG A 50 17.40 -1.66 -2.94
N GLY A 51 17.69 -2.95 -3.19
CA GLY A 51 18.68 -3.73 -2.47
C GLY A 51 18.15 -4.65 -1.38
N ALA A 52 16.84 -4.88 -1.28
CA ALA A 52 16.29 -5.89 -0.39
C ALA A 52 16.88 -7.28 -0.73
N ALA A 53 17.29 -8.03 0.30
CA ALA A 53 17.89 -9.35 0.11
C ALA A 53 16.85 -10.46 -0.04
N ASP A 54 15.71 -10.30 0.60
CA ASP A 54 14.59 -11.25 0.58
C ASP A 54 13.27 -10.47 0.49
N VAL A 55 12.46 -10.77 -0.52
CA VAL A 55 11.16 -10.12 -0.75
C VAL A 55 10.08 -11.17 -0.87
N VAL A 56 9.07 -11.05 -0.02
CA VAL A 56 7.81 -11.79 -0.14
C VAL A 56 6.70 -10.81 -0.49
N ALA A 57 5.94 -11.17 -1.48
CA ALA A 57 4.79 -10.43 -1.97
C ALA A 57 3.52 -11.21 -1.64
N THR A 58 2.55 -10.59 -0.97
CA THR A 58 1.33 -11.27 -0.54
C THR A 58 0.09 -10.59 -1.10
N ASP A 59 -0.89 -11.40 -1.47
CA ASP A 59 -2.22 -10.93 -1.87
C ASP A 59 -3.26 -12.04 -1.68
N LEU A 60 -4.53 -11.67 -1.65
CA LEU A 60 -5.64 -12.61 -1.67
C LEU A 60 -6.23 -12.72 -3.07
N PRO A 61 -6.65 -13.92 -3.49
CA PRO A 61 -7.40 -14.08 -4.73
C PRO A 61 -8.64 -13.17 -4.73
N SER A 62 -8.76 -12.34 -5.75
CA SER A 62 -9.85 -11.39 -5.88
C SER A 62 -10.41 -11.39 -7.30
N PRO A 63 -11.75 -11.38 -7.48
CA PRO A 63 -12.34 -11.23 -8.80
C PRO A 63 -11.91 -9.96 -9.52
N PHE A 64 -11.49 -8.94 -8.77
CA PHE A 64 -11.02 -7.66 -9.30
C PHE A 64 -9.55 -7.69 -9.76
N GLN A 65 -8.83 -8.72 -9.32
CA GLN A 65 -7.43 -8.96 -9.62
C GLN A 65 -7.19 -10.40 -10.11
N ALA A 66 -8.16 -10.97 -10.82
CA ALA A 66 -8.15 -12.38 -11.21
C ALA A 66 -6.87 -12.86 -11.91
N GLN A 67 -6.12 -11.95 -12.54
CA GLN A 67 -4.86 -12.25 -13.21
C GLN A 67 -3.65 -11.60 -12.51
N ALA A 68 -3.79 -11.13 -11.27
CA ALA A 68 -2.70 -10.43 -10.59
C ALA A 68 -1.48 -11.34 -10.42
N ARG A 69 -1.68 -12.56 -9.95
CA ARG A 69 -0.62 -13.54 -9.79
C ARG A 69 0.07 -13.88 -11.10
N GLU A 70 -0.68 -14.11 -12.18
CA GLU A 70 -0.11 -14.40 -13.49
C GLU A 70 0.74 -13.23 -13.99
N ARG A 71 0.26 -12.01 -13.81
CA ARG A 71 1.02 -10.79 -14.17
C ARG A 71 2.27 -10.63 -13.30
N PHE A 72 2.17 -10.92 -12.00
CA PHE A 72 3.32 -10.93 -11.10
C PHE A 72 4.38 -11.91 -11.58
N GLU A 73 4.01 -13.17 -11.82
CA GLU A 73 4.96 -14.21 -12.24
C GLU A 73 5.58 -13.89 -13.60
N HIS A 74 4.79 -13.37 -14.54
CA HIS A 74 5.31 -12.94 -15.83
C HIS A 74 6.32 -11.78 -15.69
N ALA A 75 6.00 -10.76 -14.90
CA ALA A 75 6.92 -9.65 -14.65
C ALA A 75 8.18 -10.13 -13.90
N ARG A 76 8.03 -11.04 -12.93
CA ARG A 76 9.12 -11.65 -12.18
C ARG A 76 10.11 -12.36 -13.11
N GLU A 77 9.61 -13.16 -14.07
CA GLU A 77 10.44 -13.84 -15.06
C GLU A 77 11.20 -12.84 -15.94
N LEU A 78 10.53 -11.83 -16.48
CA LEU A 78 11.13 -10.82 -17.34
C LEU A 78 12.20 -9.98 -16.62
N LEU A 79 12.01 -9.73 -15.32
CA LEU A 79 12.95 -8.99 -14.49
C LEU A 79 14.09 -9.86 -13.94
N GLY A 80 14.01 -11.20 -14.05
CA GLY A 80 14.91 -12.09 -13.34
C GLY A 80 14.84 -11.94 -11.82
N SER A 81 13.69 -11.53 -11.30
CA SER A 81 13.47 -11.24 -9.87
C SER A 81 13.38 -12.52 -9.04
N ARG A 82 13.85 -12.45 -7.79
CA ARG A 82 13.76 -13.52 -6.80
C ARG A 82 12.59 -13.36 -5.83
N ALA A 83 11.80 -12.30 -5.97
CA ALA A 83 10.62 -12.07 -5.15
C ALA A 83 9.66 -13.26 -5.23
N ARG A 84 9.09 -13.66 -4.09
CA ARG A 84 8.16 -14.79 -3.99
C ARG A 84 6.75 -14.28 -3.78
N TYR A 85 5.79 -14.91 -4.47
CA TYR A 85 4.37 -14.62 -4.29
C TYR A 85 3.74 -15.66 -3.34
N GLU A 86 3.01 -15.19 -2.32
CA GLU A 86 2.26 -16.02 -1.38
C GLU A 86 0.80 -15.54 -1.30
N GLU A 87 -0.15 -16.47 -1.35
CA GLU A 87 -1.58 -16.17 -1.16
C GLU A 87 -1.86 -16.10 0.33
N ARG A 88 -1.78 -14.91 0.91
CA ARG A 88 -2.05 -14.62 2.32
C ARG A 88 -2.71 -13.27 2.51
N GLY A 89 -3.70 -13.23 3.39
CA GLY A 89 -4.30 -11.99 3.85
C GLY A 89 -3.46 -11.31 4.94
N VAL A 90 -3.72 -10.03 5.17
CA VAL A 90 -2.95 -9.23 6.15
C VAL A 90 -2.96 -9.84 7.56
N PHE A 91 -4.06 -10.46 7.98
CA PHE A 91 -4.19 -11.08 9.31
C PHE A 91 -3.58 -12.49 9.42
N GLU A 92 -3.11 -13.05 8.31
CA GLU A 92 -2.46 -14.37 8.23
C GLU A 92 -0.94 -14.25 8.13
N LEU A 93 -0.42 -13.03 8.14
CA LEU A 93 1.00 -12.77 8.03
C LEU A 93 1.73 -13.17 9.30
N GLU A 94 2.86 -13.86 9.15
CA GLU A 94 3.69 -14.37 10.21
C GLU A 94 5.18 -14.06 9.95
N GLY A 95 6.01 -14.32 10.94
CA GLY A 95 7.45 -14.15 10.86
C GLY A 95 7.91 -12.75 11.26
N GLU A 96 9.13 -12.41 10.88
CA GLU A 96 9.77 -11.15 11.23
C GLU A 96 10.28 -10.47 9.96
N TRP A 97 9.89 -9.21 9.79
CA TRP A 97 10.22 -8.42 8.62
C TRP A 97 10.92 -7.13 9.03
N ASP A 98 11.96 -6.76 8.31
CA ASP A 98 12.65 -5.49 8.53
C ASP A 98 11.84 -4.31 7.98
N VAL A 99 11.21 -4.52 6.83
CA VAL A 99 10.37 -3.49 6.19
C VAL A 99 9.12 -4.14 5.62
N VAL A 100 7.99 -3.51 5.89
CA VAL A 100 6.69 -3.84 5.30
C VAL A 100 6.22 -2.68 4.44
N VAL A 101 5.84 -2.95 3.20
CA VAL A 101 5.17 -2.00 2.32
C VAL A 101 3.72 -2.41 2.18
N MET A 102 2.80 -1.46 2.28
CA MET A 102 1.39 -1.66 2.01
C MET A 102 0.86 -0.45 1.23
N GLY A 103 0.49 -0.67 -0.03
CA GLY A 103 0.02 0.38 -0.92
C GLY A 103 -1.43 0.20 -1.36
N TYR A 104 -2.32 1.14 -1.01
CA TYR A 104 -3.74 1.17 -1.39
C TYR A 104 -4.57 -0.03 -0.89
N VAL A 105 -4.16 -0.65 0.20
CA VAL A 105 -4.84 -1.82 0.79
C VAL A 105 -5.68 -1.44 1.99
N LEU A 106 -5.18 -0.53 2.84
CA LEU A 106 -5.84 -0.18 4.11
C LEU A 106 -7.29 0.27 3.92
N GLN A 107 -7.56 1.05 2.88
CA GLN A 107 -8.89 1.50 2.52
C GLN A 107 -9.87 0.36 2.17
N MET A 108 -9.34 -0.80 1.76
CA MET A 108 -10.12 -1.98 1.36
C MET A 108 -10.45 -2.89 2.55
N LEU A 109 -9.85 -2.63 3.72
CA LEU A 109 -10.03 -3.46 4.91
C LEU A 109 -11.22 -2.95 5.75
N ARG A 110 -11.98 -3.88 6.33
CA ARG A 110 -13.06 -3.55 7.27
C ARG A 110 -12.51 -3.12 8.62
N ASP A 111 -11.36 -3.66 9.00
CA ASP A 111 -10.64 -3.33 10.22
C ASP A 111 -9.23 -2.80 9.87
N PRO A 112 -9.12 -1.52 9.50
CA PRO A 112 -7.83 -0.95 9.12
C PRO A 112 -6.86 -0.79 10.30
N VAL A 113 -7.37 -0.52 11.51
CA VAL A 113 -6.52 -0.35 12.69
C VAL A 113 -5.98 -1.71 13.14
N GLY A 114 -6.84 -2.73 13.24
CA GLY A 114 -6.40 -4.09 13.58
C GLY A 114 -5.39 -4.65 12.58
N ALA A 115 -5.51 -4.32 11.29
CA ALA A 115 -4.50 -4.68 10.30
C ALA A 115 -3.14 -4.02 10.57
N LEU A 116 -3.13 -2.73 10.89
CA LEU A 116 -1.90 -2.02 11.28
C LEU A 116 -1.28 -2.58 12.57
N GLU A 117 -2.11 -2.95 13.55
CA GLU A 117 -1.66 -3.63 14.78
C GLU A 117 -1.05 -5.00 14.47
N HIS A 118 -1.66 -5.76 13.54
CA HIS A 118 -1.12 -7.04 13.13
C HIS A 118 0.24 -6.87 12.44
N LEU A 119 0.36 -5.93 11.51
CA LEU A 119 1.62 -5.59 10.87
C LEU A 119 2.69 -5.17 11.88
N ARG A 120 2.29 -4.48 12.98
CA ARG A 120 3.19 -4.08 14.06
C ARG A 120 3.83 -5.30 14.76
N ARG A 121 3.13 -6.43 14.83
CA ARG A 121 3.64 -7.65 15.46
C ARG A 121 4.70 -8.36 14.61
N VAL A 122 4.57 -8.27 13.28
CA VAL A 122 5.45 -8.96 12.34
C VAL A 122 6.55 -8.06 11.75
N CYS A 123 6.46 -6.74 11.90
CA CYS A 123 7.45 -5.78 11.41
C CYS A 123 8.31 -5.24 12.55
N ARG A 124 9.62 -5.41 12.45
CA ARG A 124 10.58 -4.94 13.44
C ARG A 124 11.20 -3.59 13.12
N GLY A 125 11.20 -3.21 11.86
CA GLY A 125 11.84 -1.99 11.38
C GLY A 125 10.84 -0.93 10.92
N HIS A 126 10.53 -0.84 9.63
CA HIS A 126 9.71 0.24 9.10
C HIS A 126 8.47 -0.26 8.37
N LEU A 127 7.35 0.40 8.62
CA LEU A 127 6.16 0.35 7.77
C LEU A 127 6.22 1.51 6.78
N LEU A 128 6.14 1.21 5.50
CA LEU A 128 5.92 2.18 4.44
C LEU A 128 4.48 2.02 3.94
N LEU A 129 3.65 2.99 4.23
CA LEU A 129 2.23 2.97 3.93
C LEU A 129 1.91 4.03 2.88
N LEU A 130 1.22 3.65 1.83
CA LEU A 130 0.71 4.55 0.78
C LEU A 130 -0.80 4.37 0.65
N GLU A 131 -1.57 5.43 0.86
CA GLU A 131 -3.02 5.34 0.84
C GLU A 131 -3.70 6.52 0.15
N THR A 132 -4.87 6.26 -0.40
CA THR A 132 -5.74 7.31 -0.93
C THR A 132 -6.17 8.25 0.19
N VAL A 133 -6.12 9.56 -0.06
CA VAL A 133 -6.61 10.57 0.87
C VAL A 133 -7.77 11.39 0.30
N SER A 134 -8.65 11.82 1.19
CA SER A 134 -9.83 12.64 0.83
C SER A 134 -9.50 14.12 0.87
N LEU A 135 -9.36 14.77 -0.29
CA LEU A 135 -9.11 16.21 -0.35
C LEU A 135 -10.15 17.06 0.38
N PRO A 136 -11.47 16.78 0.30
CA PRO A 136 -12.44 17.55 1.07
C PRO A 136 -12.20 17.48 2.58
N LEU A 137 -11.73 16.32 3.10
CA LEU A 137 -11.42 16.19 4.53
C LEU A 137 -10.09 16.85 4.92
N GLU A 138 -9.18 17.12 3.96
CA GLU A 138 -7.94 17.85 4.22
C GLU A 138 -8.19 19.30 4.66
N LEU A 139 -9.34 19.88 4.31
CA LEU A 139 -9.72 21.23 4.70
C LEU A 139 -10.06 21.34 6.21
N LEU A 140 -10.30 20.22 6.87
CA LEU A 140 -10.64 20.18 8.28
C LEU A 140 -9.39 19.88 9.12
N PRO A 141 -9.15 20.64 10.23
CA PRO A 141 -7.94 20.51 11.03
C PRO A 141 -7.97 19.34 12.03
N ALA A 142 -8.77 18.32 11.79
CA ALA A 142 -8.94 17.15 12.65
C ALA A 142 -8.51 15.85 11.94
N PRO A 143 -8.12 14.80 12.69
CA PRO A 143 -7.92 13.47 12.13
C PRO A 143 -9.29 12.86 11.79
N LEU A 144 -9.54 12.63 10.50
CA LEU A 144 -10.85 12.21 10.02
C LEU A 144 -10.73 11.04 9.05
N ALA A 145 -11.76 10.19 9.07
CA ALA A 145 -12.03 9.19 8.06
C ALA A 145 -13.48 9.30 7.61
N ARG A 146 -13.73 9.06 6.35
CA ARG A 146 -15.05 8.93 5.76
C ARG A 146 -15.32 7.46 5.48
N LEU A 147 -16.50 6.97 5.82
CA LEU A 147 -17.01 5.71 5.28
C LEU A 147 -17.32 5.91 3.80
N ASP A 148 -16.74 5.09 2.96
CA ASP A 148 -16.95 5.11 1.51
C ASP A 148 -17.37 3.73 1.02
N ALA A 149 -18.34 3.13 1.72
CA ALA A 149 -18.94 1.87 1.33
C ALA A 149 -19.63 2.05 -0.03
N ARG A 150 -18.86 1.87 -1.10
CA ARG A 150 -19.44 1.80 -2.43
C ARG A 150 -20.15 0.48 -2.60
N ASN A 151 -21.15 0.47 -3.47
CA ASN A 151 -21.90 -0.74 -3.79
C ASN A 151 -21.02 -1.88 -4.34
N ASP A 152 -19.77 -1.60 -4.72
CA ASP A 152 -18.80 -2.60 -5.17
C ASP A 152 -17.93 -3.19 -4.04
N GLY A 153 -18.08 -2.70 -2.80
CA GLY A 153 -17.40 -3.23 -1.61
C GLY A 153 -15.87 -3.08 -1.60
N ARG A 154 -15.30 -2.25 -2.46
CA ARG A 154 -13.84 -2.13 -2.62
C ARG A 154 -13.18 -1.19 -1.65
N GLU A 155 -13.88 -0.16 -1.20
CA GLU A 155 -13.33 0.86 -0.31
C GLU A 155 -14.28 1.05 0.87
N TRP A 156 -13.77 0.87 2.08
CA TRP A 156 -14.54 1.05 3.31
C TRP A 156 -14.28 2.40 3.94
N PHE A 157 -13.01 2.83 3.94
CA PHE A 157 -12.56 4.03 4.59
C PHE A 157 -11.70 4.88 3.67
N VAL A 158 -11.87 6.19 3.72
CA VAL A 158 -10.94 7.13 3.10
C VAL A 158 -10.58 8.17 4.16
N PHE A 159 -9.31 8.23 4.50
CA PHE A 159 -8.76 9.12 5.51
C PHE A 159 -8.41 10.49 4.92
N ASN A 160 -8.30 11.51 5.77
CA ASN A 160 -7.38 12.60 5.49
C ASN A 160 -5.98 12.23 6.03
N ARG A 161 -4.95 13.00 5.70
CA ARG A 161 -3.58 12.70 6.13
C ARG A 161 -3.43 12.63 7.64
N ARG A 162 -4.11 13.51 8.38
CA ARG A 162 -4.12 13.48 9.84
C ARG A 162 -4.79 12.22 10.40
N GLY A 163 -5.88 11.81 9.78
CA GLY A 163 -6.58 10.57 10.13
C GLY A 163 -5.74 9.33 9.87
N LEU A 164 -5.02 9.31 8.72
CA LEU A 164 -4.11 8.22 8.41
C LEU A 164 -2.98 8.12 9.44
N CYS A 165 -2.31 9.24 9.75
CA CYS A 165 -1.30 9.26 10.81
C CYS A 165 -1.87 8.79 12.14
N LYS A 166 -3.07 9.27 12.52
CA LYS A 166 -3.68 8.89 13.79
C LYS A 166 -4.02 7.41 13.86
N ALA A 167 -4.50 6.80 12.77
CA ALA A 167 -4.75 5.36 12.72
C ALA A 167 -3.45 4.55 12.91
N VAL A 168 -2.37 4.99 12.27
CA VAL A 168 -1.03 4.39 12.40
C VAL A 168 -0.50 4.51 13.84
N GLU A 169 -0.64 5.68 14.46
CA GLU A 169 -0.22 5.91 15.84
C GLU A 169 -1.02 5.06 16.85
N LEU A 170 -2.35 4.97 16.65
CA LEU A 170 -3.22 4.13 17.49
C LEU A 170 -2.85 2.66 17.43
N ALA A 171 -2.36 2.20 16.30
CA ALA A 171 -1.87 0.83 16.09
C ALA A 171 -0.44 0.59 16.63
N GLY A 172 0.12 1.50 17.42
CA GLY A 172 1.42 1.33 18.08
C GLY A 172 2.63 1.66 17.21
N TRP A 173 2.46 2.49 16.20
CA TRP A 173 3.54 2.99 15.37
C TRP A 173 3.87 4.45 15.69
N ARG A 174 5.10 4.85 15.45
CA ARG A 174 5.53 6.25 15.46
C ARG A 174 5.76 6.70 14.02
N VAL A 175 4.98 7.67 13.56
CA VAL A 175 5.17 8.27 12.23
C VAL A 175 6.45 9.10 12.25
N GLU A 176 7.39 8.77 11.37
CA GLU A 176 8.69 9.46 11.25
C GLU A 176 8.68 10.47 10.11
N GLN A 177 8.06 10.11 9.01
CA GLN A 177 7.95 10.97 7.83
C GLN A 177 6.58 10.80 7.18
N GLN A 178 6.06 11.88 6.64
CA GLN A 178 4.83 11.92 5.87
C GLN A 178 5.04 12.83 4.65
N THR A 179 4.59 12.39 3.49
CA THR A 179 4.61 13.23 2.28
C THR A 179 3.47 14.24 2.29
N GLY A 180 3.56 15.23 1.42
CA GLY A 180 2.40 16.00 0.99
C GLY A 180 1.38 15.11 0.27
N VAL A 181 0.35 15.75 -0.29
CA VAL A 181 -0.61 15.03 -1.16
C VAL A 181 0.07 14.74 -2.49
N LEU A 182 0.20 13.48 -2.83
CA LEU A 182 0.74 12.98 -4.08
C LEU A 182 -0.34 12.90 -5.15
N ARG A 183 0.06 12.95 -6.40
CA ARG A 183 -0.83 12.69 -7.54
C ARG A 183 -0.54 11.30 -8.06
N ASP A 184 -1.57 10.45 -8.06
CA ASP A 184 -1.49 9.15 -8.67
C ASP A 184 -1.78 9.29 -10.15
N GLU A 185 -0.83 8.92 -10.99
CA GLU A 185 -1.04 8.94 -12.43
C GLU A 185 -1.77 7.67 -12.87
N ALA A 186 -2.80 7.88 -13.66
CA ALA A 186 -3.46 6.76 -14.31
C ALA A 186 -2.62 6.32 -15.50
N GLY A 187 -2.31 5.05 -15.55
CA GLY A 187 -1.74 4.43 -16.73
C GLY A 187 -2.63 4.65 -17.99
N PRO A 188 -2.14 4.33 -19.17
CA PRO A 188 -2.88 4.49 -20.42
C PRO A 188 -4.16 3.63 -20.38
N LEU A 189 -5.29 4.29 -20.17
CA LEU A 189 -6.58 3.64 -20.09
C LEU A 189 -7.17 3.43 -21.47
N SER A 190 -7.85 2.29 -21.64
CA SER A 190 -8.73 2.09 -22.79
C SER A 190 -9.85 3.15 -22.80
N ALA A 191 -10.42 3.44 -23.98
CA ALA A 191 -11.52 4.38 -24.12
C ALA A 191 -12.73 4.00 -23.24
N ALA A 192 -13.02 2.70 -23.09
CA ALA A 192 -14.08 2.19 -22.23
C ALA A 192 -13.79 2.44 -20.73
N GLN A 193 -12.55 2.26 -20.29
CA GLN A 193 -12.14 2.56 -18.92
C GLN A 193 -12.19 4.08 -18.63
N LYS A 194 -11.86 4.92 -19.60
CA LYS A 194 -12.01 6.38 -19.49
C LYS A 194 -13.49 6.79 -19.37
N ALA A 195 -14.37 6.17 -20.11
CA ALA A 195 -15.81 6.44 -20.08
C ALA A 195 -16.47 6.00 -18.77
N SER A 196 -16.04 4.89 -18.17
CA SER A 196 -16.59 4.35 -16.92
C SER A 196 -16.13 5.10 -15.67
N ARG A 197 -15.13 5.96 -15.76
CA ARG A 197 -14.63 6.73 -14.62
C ARG A 197 -15.65 7.75 -14.14
N SER A 198 -15.93 7.73 -12.83
CA SER A 198 -16.85 8.67 -12.20
C SER A 198 -16.40 10.12 -12.42
N TRP A 199 -17.36 11.07 -12.44
CA TRP A 199 -17.10 12.51 -12.55
C TRP A 199 -16.09 13.02 -11.51
N ARG A 200 -16.00 12.38 -10.33
CA ARG A 200 -15.05 12.71 -9.26
C ARG A 200 -13.60 12.46 -9.68
N TYR A 201 -13.37 11.47 -10.52
CA TYR A 201 -12.06 11.20 -11.09
C TYR A 201 -11.68 12.27 -12.12
N ARG A 202 -12.66 12.69 -12.95
CA ARG A 202 -12.45 13.75 -13.96
C ARG A 202 -12.13 15.11 -13.34
N LEU A 203 -12.66 15.42 -12.14
CA LEU A 203 -12.39 16.66 -11.42
C LEU A 203 -11.11 16.59 -10.57
N GLY A 204 -10.31 15.52 -10.66
CA GLY A 204 -9.09 15.36 -9.87
C GLY A 204 -9.32 15.20 -8.36
N ILE A 205 -10.57 14.87 -7.95
CA ILE A 205 -10.92 14.62 -6.53
C ILE A 205 -10.48 13.22 -6.10
N ARG A 206 -10.11 12.37 -7.06
CA ARG A 206 -9.54 11.04 -6.87
C ARG A 206 -8.17 10.96 -7.50
N GLY A 207 -7.40 9.96 -7.08
CA GLY A 207 -6.01 9.83 -7.49
C GLY A 207 -5.13 10.78 -6.69
N ARG A 208 -5.46 10.98 -5.42
CA ARG A 208 -4.63 11.65 -4.45
C ARG A 208 -4.28 10.67 -3.36
N SER A 209 -3.00 10.57 -3.09
CA SER A 209 -2.48 9.69 -2.04
C SER A 209 -1.56 10.44 -1.10
N CYS A 210 -1.22 9.79 -0.02
CA CYS A 210 -0.18 10.22 0.92
C CYS A 210 0.61 8.99 1.32
N ALA A 211 1.91 9.11 1.36
CA ALA A 211 2.79 8.09 1.91
C ALA A 211 3.32 8.52 3.27
N LEU A 212 3.54 7.54 4.14
CA LEU A 212 4.24 7.73 5.40
C LEU A 212 5.21 6.58 5.67
N ARG A 213 6.28 6.89 6.41
CA ARG A 213 7.15 5.90 7.02
C ARG A 213 6.96 5.96 8.52
N ALA A 214 6.76 4.79 9.13
CA ALA A 214 6.62 4.66 10.56
C ALA A 214 7.53 3.55 11.09
N ALA A 215 7.99 3.71 12.33
CA ALA A 215 8.74 2.72 13.07
C ALA A 215 7.92 2.22 14.27
N PRO A 216 8.18 1.01 14.76
CA PRO A 216 7.55 0.49 15.96
C PRO A 216 7.81 1.41 17.16
N THR A 217 6.80 1.64 17.98
CA THR A 217 7.02 2.28 19.29
C THR A 217 7.70 1.31 20.25
N GLY A 218 8.65 1.77 21.05
CA GLY A 218 9.43 0.94 21.99
C GLY A 218 8.67 0.47 23.24
N SER A 219 7.44 0.89 23.44
CA SER A 219 6.59 0.47 24.56
C SER A 219 5.53 -0.51 24.08
N GLU A 220 5.30 -1.58 24.85
CA GLU A 220 4.05 -2.34 24.75
C GLU A 220 2.87 -1.37 24.98
N THR A 221 2.24 -0.96 23.91
CA THR A 221 0.99 -0.23 24.01
C THR A 221 -0.02 -1.26 24.55
N ARG A 222 -0.38 -1.16 25.84
CA ARG A 222 -1.44 -1.99 26.41
C ARG A 222 -2.73 -1.61 25.71
N PHE A 223 -3.16 -2.47 24.81
CA PHE A 223 -4.47 -2.32 24.18
C PHE A 223 -5.54 -2.58 25.23
N PHE A 224 -6.54 -1.70 25.32
CA PHE A 224 -7.75 -1.97 26.05
C PHE A 224 -8.47 -3.16 25.41
N GLY A 225 -8.34 -4.34 25.98
CA GLY A 225 -8.97 -5.55 25.44
C GLY A 225 -8.60 -6.86 26.10
N ASP A 226 -7.51 -6.93 26.88
CA ASP A 226 -7.19 -8.11 27.68
C ASP A 226 -7.79 -7.99 29.10
N SER A 227 -9.10 -7.99 29.20
CA SER A 227 -9.80 -8.32 30.43
C SER A 227 -10.63 -9.55 30.18
N GLY A 228 -10.08 -10.65 30.66
CA GLY A 228 -10.46 -12.01 30.93
C GLY A 228 -11.83 -12.55 30.60
#